data_d8622304c53d46b2b0f242ea5e6036e6
#
_entry.id   d8622304c53d46b2b0f242ea5e6036e6
#
_cell.length_a   1.000
_cell.length_b   1.000
_cell.length_c   1.000
_cell.angle_alpha   90.00
_cell.angle_beta   90.00
_cell.angle_gamma   90.00
#
_symmetry.space_group_name_H-M   'P 1'
#
loop_
_entity.id
_entity.type
_entity.pdbx_description
1 polymer ?
#
loop_
_entity_poly.entity_id
_entity_poly.type
_entity_poly.pdbx_seq_one_letter_code
_entity_poly.pdbx_strand_id
1 'polypeptide(L)'
;MQGGTKSKKNIIDIFAKSNLFRDEKPYSVHRLDKDTSGVFIIAKNRETAQLLTSLFRLRKVYKTYLAICNGELILIDKGVIKDDLIRFENKKKIVEKAETKYEILDKNNNATFIQLNPITGRKHQLRKQLFNLGNSIIGDKKYNSTNNSKISNKNLMLHSYEIKFKINEKKYTFRATPP
;
A
#
# COMPACT_ATOMS: atom_id res chain seq x y z
N MET A 1 -5.98 12.08 1.27
CA MET A 1 -4.86 11.51 2.05
C MET A 1 -5.33 11.24 3.46
N GLN A 2 -4.94 10.10 4.04
CA GLN A 2 -5.11 9.88 5.48
C GLN A 2 -4.33 10.94 6.26
N GLY A 3 -4.93 11.48 7.34
CA GLY A 3 -4.29 12.48 8.18
C GLY A 3 -2.96 11.98 8.74
N GLY A 4 -1.91 12.73 8.47
CA GLY A 4 -0.67 12.69 9.23
C GLY A 4 -0.63 13.94 10.11
N THR A 5 0.22 13.97 11.10
CA THR A 5 0.35 15.05 12.10
C THR A 5 0.53 16.47 11.54
N LYS A 6 0.65 16.63 10.21
CA LYS A 6 0.85 17.92 9.52
C LYS A 6 -0.14 18.19 8.39
N SER A 7 -1.19 17.35 8.17
CA SER A 7 -2.15 17.56 7.08
C SER A 7 -3.41 18.27 7.59
N LYS A 8 -3.67 19.49 7.07
CA LYS A 8 -4.88 20.27 7.38
C LYS A 8 -6.18 19.70 6.77
N LYS A 9 -6.08 18.79 5.78
CA LYS A 9 -7.22 18.09 5.15
C LYS A 9 -6.85 16.62 4.96
N ASN A 10 -7.68 15.72 5.46
CA ASN A 10 -7.53 14.28 5.25
C ASN A 10 -8.76 13.73 4.48
N ILE A 11 -8.61 12.53 3.95
CA ILE A 11 -9.67 11.91 3.13
C ILE A 11 -10.96 11.68 3.94
N ILE A 12 -10.85 11.43 5.24
CA ILE A 12 -12.01 11.24 6.13
C ILE A 12 -12.82 12.54 6.25
N ASP A 13 -12.16 13.70 6.36
CA ASP A 13 -12.82 15.00 6.39
C ASP A 13 -13.55 15.32 5.09
N ILE A 14 -13.01 14.87 3.95
CA ILE A 14 -13.64 15.02 2.63
C ILE A 14 -14.91 14.16 2.56
N PHE A 15 -14.81 12.88 2.96
CA PHE A 15 -15.97 11.97 2.95
C PHE A 15 -17.04 12.36 3.95
N ALA A 16 -16.66 12.87 5.13
CA ALA A 16 -17.62 13.35 6.12
C ALA A 16 -18.54 14.48 5.58
N LYS A 17 -18.07 15.23 4.59
CA LYS A 17 -18.82 16.30 3.91
C LYS A 17 -19.56 15.83 2.65
N SER A 18 -19.43 14.57 2.27
CA SER A 18 -20.06 14.02 1.07
C SER A 18 -21.45 13.46 1.38
N ASN A 19 -22.34 13.48 0.39
CA ASN A 19 -23.67 12.87 0.48
C ASN A 19 -23.65 11.36 0.72
N LEU A 20 -22.48 10.70 0.58
CA LEU A 20 -22.31 9.26 0.82
C LEU A 20 -22.40 8.90 2.31
N PHE A 21 -22.06 9.85 3.19
CA PHE A 21 -22.04 9.63 4.63
C PHE A 21 -23.16 10.41 5.36
N ARG A 22 -23.78 11.41 4.69
CA ARG A 22 -24.81 12.28 5.27
C ARG A 22 -24.45 12.68 6.72
N ASP A 23 -25.20 12.18 7.72
CA ASP A 23 -24.96 12.46 9.13
C ASP A 23 -24.06 11.45 9.83
N GLU A 24 -23.55 10.45 9.10
CA GLU A 24 -22.67 9.42 9.64
C GLU A 24 -21.20 9.83 9.57
N LYS A 25 -20.44 9.54 10.63
CA LYS A 25 -19.00 9.77 10.65
C LYS A 25 -18.27 8.66 9.89
N PRO A 26 -17.47 8.96 8.85
CA PRO A 26 -16.65 7.96 8.18
C PRO A 26 -15.48 7.49 9.06
N TYR A 27 -15.20 6.18 9.05
CA TYR A 27 -14.12 5.58 9.82
C TYR A 27 -13.07 4.97 8.88
N SER A 28 -11.81 5.36 9.06
CA SER A 28 -10.68 4.72 8.40
C SER A 28 -10.35 3.40 9.11
N VAL A 29 -10.30 2.30 8.36
CA VAL A 29 -10.00 0.96 8.88
C VAL A 29 -8.62 0.46 8.47
N HIS A 30 -8.02 1.09 7.48
CA HIS A 30 -6.64 0.87 7.03
C HIS A 30 -6.06 2.14 6.43
N ARG A 31 -4.84 2.05 5.92
CA ARG A 31 -4.16 3.19 5.29
C ARG A 31 -3.52 2.80 3.98
N LEU A 32 -3.49 3.75 3.06
CA LEU A 32 -2.59 3.76 1.90
C LEU A 32 -1.47 4.78 2.14
N ASP A 33 -0.32 4.56 1.56
CA ASP A 33 0.75 5.55 1.57
C ASP A 33 0.34 6.78 0.74
N LYS A 34 0.94 7.92 1.03
CA LYS A 34 0.76 9.11 0.21
C LYS A 34 1.15 8.77 -1.23
N ASP A 35 0.36 9.22 -2.17
CA ASP A 35 0.55 9.03 -3.61
C ASP A 35 0.29 7.59 -4.12
N THR A 36 -0.03 6.61 -3.24
CA THR A 36 -0.55 5.29 -3.65
C THR A 36 -2.01 5.42 -4.06
N SER A 37 -2.33 4.98 -5.26
CA SER A 37 -3.71 4.93 -5.79
C SER A 37 -4.41 3.61 -5.48
N GLY A 38 -5.69 3.48 -5.84
CA GLY A 38 -6.44 2.23 -5.81
C GLY A 38 -7.44 2.09 -4.68
N VAL A 39 -7.78 0.85 -4.34
CA VAL A 39 -8.84 0.52 -3.38
C VAL A 39 -8.50 1.02 -1.98
N PHE A 40 -9.42 1.82 -1.43
CA PHE A 40 -9.39 2.29 -0.05
C PHE A 40 -10.75 2.06 0.60
N ILE A 41 -10.79 1.35 1.73
CA ILE A 41 -12.02 0.98 2.44
C ILE A 41 -12.28 1.97 3.59
N ILE A 42 -13.51 2.47 3.64
CA ILE A 42 -14.00 3.34 4.71
C ILE A 42 -15.28 2.71 5.27
N ALA A 43 -15.35 2.56 6.58
CA ALA A 43 -16.56 2.08 7.24
C ALA A 43 -17.53 3.25 7.50
N LYS A 44 -18.83 3.01 7.33
CA LYS A 44 -19.87 4.01 7.55
C LYS A 44 -20.25 4.16 9.04
N ASN A 45 -20.05 3.11 9.84
CA ASN A 45 -20.37 3.13 11.26
C ASN A 45 -19.25 2.47 12.10
N ARG A 46 -19.35 2.65 13.41
CA ARG A 46 -18.34 2.20 14.38
C ARG A 46 -18.23 0.68 14.44
N GLU A 47 -19.34 -0.04 14.36
CA GLU A 47 -19.38 -1.50 14.43
C GLU A 47 -18.62 -2.11 13.24
N THR A 48 -18.95 -1.71 12.01
CA THR A 48 -18.25 -2.11 10.80
C THR A 48 -16.76 -1.73 10.85
N ALA A 49 -16.43 -0.56 11.42
CA ALA A 49 -15.04 -0.14 11.58
C ALA A 49 -14.27 -1.05 12.53
N GLN A 50 -14.84 -1.46 13.64
CA GLN A 50 -14.24 -2.38 14.60
C GLN A 50 -14.00 -3.76 13.96
N LEU A 51 -15.02 -4.28 13.26
CA LEU A 51 -14.93 -5.57 12.55
C LEU A 51 -13.82 -5.55 11.50
N LEU A 52 -13.83 -4.57 10.58
CA LEU A 52 -12.82 -4.46 9.53
C LEU A 52 -11.42 -4.26 10.10
N THR A 53 -11.26 -3.39 11.10
CA THR A 53 -9.96 -3.18 11.79
C THR A 53 -9.43 -4.49 12.39
N SER A 54 -10.32 -5.32 12.97
CA SER A 54 -9.96 -6.64 13.49
C SER A 54 -9.48 -7.56 12.37
N LEU A 55 -10.17 -7.59 11.22
CA LEU A 55 -9.75 -8.39 10.06
C LEU A 55 -8.35 -7.96 9.55
N PHE A 56 -8.07 -6.66 9.47
CA PHE A 56 -6.74 -6.17 9.11
C PHE A 56 -5.68 -6.58 10.12
N ARG A 57 -5.95 -6.44 11.43
CA ARG A 57 -5.03 -6.82 12.51
C ARG A 57 -4.72 -8.31 12.50
N LEU A 58 -5.75 -9.15 12.27
CA LEU A 58 -5.64 -10.60 12.20
C LEU A 58 -5.11 -11.12 10.84
N ARG A 59 -4.75 -10.20 9.91
CA ARG A 59 -4.28 -10.53 8.55
C ARG A 59 -5.27 -11.38 7.75
N LYS A 60 -6.57 -11.23 8.00
CA LYS A 60 -7.66 -11.87 7.26
C LYS A 60 -8.12 -11.04 6.05
N VAL A 61 -7.41 -9.96 5.73
CA VAL A 61 -7.61 -9.14 4.53
C VAL A 61 -6.47 -9.39 3.57
N TYR A 62 -6.80 -9.95 2.41
CA TYR A 62 -5.86 -10.19 1.31
C TYR A 62 -5.77 -8.94 0.45
N LYS A 63 -4.58 -8.51 0.13
CA LYS A 63 -4.30 -7.30 -0.65
C LYS A 63 -3.44 -7.65 -1.84
N THR A 64 -3.79 -7.14 -3.00
CA THR A 64 -2.98 -7.21 -4.20
C THR A 64 -2.64 -5.80 -4.63
N TYR A 65 -1.35 -5.54 -4.83
CA TYR A 65 -0.82 -4.30 -5.37
C TYR A 65 -0.18 -4.57 -6.71
N LEU A 66 -0.23 -3.60 -7.60
CA LEU A 66 0.53 -3.55 -8.84
C LEU A 66 1.55 -2.43 -8.74
N ALA A 67 2.77 -2.69 -9.20
CA ALA A 67 3.84 -1.69 -9.21
C ALA A 67 4.67 -1.79 -10.49
N ILE A 68 5.24 -0.66 -10.92
CA ILE A 68 6.28 -0.62 -11.94
C ILE A 68 7.56 -0.11 -11.27
N CYS A 69 8.62 -0.90 -11.36
CA CYS A 69 9.93 -0.62 -10.77
C CYS A 69 10.93 -0.19 -11.84
N ASN A 70 11.95 0.56 -11.44
CA ASN A 70 13.08 0.89 -12.31
C ASN A 70 13.97 -0.34 -12.52
N GLY A 71 14.37 -0.58 -13.77
CA GLY A 71 15.29 -1.63 -14.15
C GLY A 71 14.68 -3.04 -14.14
N GLU A 72 15.48 -3.99 -14.59
CA GLU A 72 15.11 -5.41 -14.52
C GLU A 72 15.32 -5.95 -13.10
N LEU A 73 14.28 -6.53 -12.52
CA LEU A 73 14.36 -7.21 -11.23
C LEU A 73 14.96 -8.62 -11.44
N ILE A 74 16.15 -8.84 -10.87
CA ILE A 74 16.86 -10.12 -10.99
C ILE A 74 16.36 -11.08 -9.90
N LEU A 75 15.16 -11.56 -10.06
CA LEU A 75 14.51 -12.56 -9.23
C LEU A 75 13.84 -13.61 -10.11
N ILE A 76 13.53 -14.78 -9.53
CA ILE A 76 12.63 -15.75 -10.18
C ILE A 76 11.24 -15.14 -10.32
N ASP A 77 10.44 -15.61 -11.26
CA ASP A 77 9.17 -14.97 -11.64
C ASP A 77 8.17 -14.89 -10.49
N LYS A 78 8.22 -15.81 -9.52
CA LYS A 78 7.34 -15.82 -8.33
C LYS A 78 8.13 -16.18 -7.08
N GLY A 79 7.80 -15.54 -5.96
CA GLY A 79 8.48 -15.86 -4.71
C GLY A 79 7.99 -15.02 -3.54
N VAL A 80 8.83 -14.93 -2.52
CA VAL A 80 8.57 -14.19 -1.28
C VAL A 80 9.76 -13.31 -0.95
N ILE A 81 9.53 -11.99 -0.85
CA ILE A 81 10.49 -11.04 -0.32
C ILE A 81 10.36 -11.02 1.21
N LYS A 82 11.42 -11.40 1.91
CA LYS A 82 11.54 -11.28 3.37
C LYS A 82 12.60 -10.24 3.67
N ASP A 83 12.27 -9.30 4.58
CA ASP A 83 13.14 -8.18 4.90
C ASP A 83 12.94 -7.75 6.38
N ASP A 84 13.98 -7.22 6.98
CA ASP A 84 13.96 -6.61 8.31
C ASP A 84 13.96 -5.08 8.15
N LEU A 85 12.75 -4.51 8.18
CA LEU A 85 12.58 -3.07 7.97
C LEU A 85 12.84 -2.28 9.25
N ILE A 86 13.70 -1.30 9.15
CA ILE A 86 14.06 -0.43 10.28
C ILE A 86 13.08 0.77 10.33
N ARG A 87 12.58 1.06 11.53
CA ARG A 87 11.95 2.32 11.89
C ARG A 87 12.51 2.88 13.19
N PHE A 88 12.43 4.18 13.37
CA PHE A 88 12.78 4.83 14.62
C PHE A 88 11.52 5.34 15.32
N GLU A 89 11.41 5.06 16.60
CA GLU A 89 10.34 5.56 17.48
C GLU A 89 10.98 6.02 18.79
N ASN A 90 10.74 7.27 19.16
CA ASN A 90 11.36 7.87 20.34
C ASN A 90 12.89 7.67 20.39
N LYS A 91 13.58 7.89 19.26
CA LYS A 91 15.02 7.65 19.04
C LYS A 91 15.48 6.18 19.17
N LYS A 92 14.59 5.24 19.46
CA LYS A 92 14.91 3.81 19.51
C LYS A 92 14.77 3.19 18.12
N LYS A 93 15.75 2.37 17.73
CA LYS A 93 15.72 1.57 16.51
C LYS A 93 14.81 0.37 16.74
N ILE A 94 13.78 0.21 15.91
CA ILE A 94 12.88 -0.93 15.92
C ILE A 94 13.04 -1.65 14.60
N VAL A 95 13.27 -2.97 14.66
CA VAL A 95 13.33 -3.86 13.50
C VAL A 95 12.00 -4.58 13.37
N GLU A 96 11.38 -4.49 12.20
CA GLU A 96 10.08 -5.07 11.90
C GLU A 96 10.20 -6.08 10.75
N LYS A 97 9.95 -7.35 11.02
CA LYS A 97 9.90 -8.37 9.96
C LYS A 97 8.80 -8.05 8.97
N ALA A 98 9.16 -8.02 7.69
CA ALA A 98 8.28 -7.72 6.57
C ALA A 98 8.32 -8.87 5.57
N GLU A 99 7.14 -9.31 5.12
CA GLU A 99 6.98 -10.41 4.19
C GLU A 99 5.96 -10.07 3.13
N THR A 100 6.34 -10.24 1.85
CA THR A 100 5.51 -9.95 0.67
C THR A 100 5.69 -11.05 -0.36
N LYS A 101 4.60 -11.73 -0.75
CA LYS A 101 4.60 -12.57 -1.95
C LYS A 101 4.61 -11.68 -3.18
N TYR A 102 5.30 -12.12 -4.23
CA TYR A 102 5.35 -11.38 -5.49
C TYR A 102 5.24 -12.30 -6.69
N GLU A 103 4.84 -11.72 -7.81
CA GLU A 103 4.84 -12.31 -9.14
C GLU A 103 5.27 -11.25 -10.15
N ILE A 104 6.32 -11.52 -10.92
CA ILE A 104 6.73 -10.67 -12.04
C ILE A 104 5.75 -10.92 -13.17
N LEU A 105 5.05 -9.89 -13.62
CA LEU A 105 4.05 -9.97 -14.67
C LEU A 105 4.66 -9.70 -16.04
N ASP A 106 5.64 -8.78 -16.08
CA ASP A 106 6.39 -8.43 -17.26
C ASP A 106 7.69 -7.72 -16.89
N LYS A 107 8.74 -7.81 -17.69
CA LYS A 107 10.00 -7.12 -17.47
C LYS A 107 10.80 -6.89 -18.75
N ASN A 108 11.57 -5.81 -18.71
CA ASN A 108 12.60 -5.50 -19.70
C ASN A 108 13.79 -4.82 -19.00
N ASN A 109 14.84 -4.48 -19.75
CA ASN A 109 16.05 -3.85 -19.19
C ASN A 109 15.79 -2.54 -18.43
N ASN A 110 14.69 -1.84 -18.69
CA ASN A 110 14.40 -0.52 -18.13
C ASN A 110 13.39 -0.55 -16.99
N ALA A 111 12.50 -1.55 -16.95
CA ALA A 111 11.41 -1.60 -15.98
C ALA A 111 10.93 -3.03 -15.73
N THR A 112 10.36 -3.24 -14.54
CA THR A 112 9.67 -4.48 -14.15
C THR A 112 8.26 -4.15 -13.70
N PHE A 113 7.27 -4.83 -14.30
CA PHE A 113 5.87 -4.81 -13.84
C PHE A 113 5.64 -5.98 -12.90
N ILE A 114 5.24 -5.70 -11.67
CA ILE A 114 5.19 -6.70 -10.59
C ILE A 114 3.89 -6.63 -9.80
N GLN A 115 3.33 -7.79 -9.51
CA GLN A 115 2.26 -7.97 -8.55
C GLN A 115 2.83 -8.27 -7.16
N LEU A 116 2.28 -7.63 -6.14
CA LEU A 116 2.73 -7.72 -4.76
C LEU A 116 1.56 -8.03 -3.83
N ASN A 117 1.71 -9.08 -3.02
CA ASN A 117 0.73 -9.52 -2.05
C ASN A 117 1.34 -9.46 -0.63
N PRO A 118 1.27 -8.31 0.08
CA PRO A 118 1.89 -8.15 1.39
C PRO A 118 1.17 -8.98 2.45
N ILE A 119 1.91 -9.90 3.10
CA ILE A 119 1.46 -10.69 4.25
C ILE A 119 1.47 -9.84 5.51
N THR A 120 2.53 -9.06 5.69
CA THR A 120 2.64 -8.04 6.75
C THR A 120 2.22 -6.67 6.21
N GLY A 121 2.05 -5.69 7.11
CA GLY A 121 1.61 -4.32 6.73
C GLY A 121 2.47 -3.24 7.38
N ARG A 122 3.79 -3.28 7.19
CA ARG A 122 4.71 -2.30 7.76
C ARG A 122 4.65 -0.97 6.99
N LYS A 123 5.02 0.11 7.65
CA LYS A 123 5.02 1.45 7.04
C LYS A 123 5.91 1.48 5.80
N HIS A 124 5.33 1.84 4.64
CA HIS A 124 5.98 1.88 3.33
C HIS A 124 6.63 0.54 2.93
N GLN A 125 6.07 -0.61 3.35
CA GLN A 125 6.71 -1.92 3.20
C GLN A 125 7.14 -2.20 1.77
N LEU A 126 6.22 -2.18 0.81
CA LEU A 126 6.48 -2.52 -0.58
C LEU A 126 7.55 -1.61 -1.20
N ARG A 127 7.46 -0.31 -0.90
CA ARG A 127 8.39 0.70 -1.39
C ARG A 127 9.81 0.48 -0.87
N LYS A 128 9.95 0.15 0.43
CA LYS A 128 11.24 -0.15 1.06
C LYS A 128 11.84 -1.45 0.55
N GLN A 129 11.03 -2.50 0.46
CA GLN A 129 11.49 -3.81 -0.01
C GLN A 129 12.04 -3.74 -1.43
N LEU A 130 11.31 -3.10 -2.37
CA LEU A 130 11.78 -2.93 -3.73
C LEU A 130 13.00 -2.01 -3.82
N PHE A 131 13.06 -0.95 -3.02
CA PHE A 131 14.25 -0.11 -2.90
C PHE A 131 15.48 -0.89 -2.40
N ASN A 132 15.31 -1.74 -1.37
CA ASN A 132 16.39 -2.57 -0.82
C ASN A 132 16.90 -3.62 -1.82
N LEU A 133 16.07 -4.04 -2.77
CA LEU A 133 16.46 -4.90 -3.89
C LEU A 133 17.17 -4.13 -5.03
N GLY A 134 17.30 -2.80 -4.91
CA GLY A 134 17.90 -1.96 -5.96
C GLY A 134 16.92 -1.49 -7.03
N ASN A 135 15.66 -1.93 -7.00
CA ASN A 135 14.66 -1.66 -8.01
C ASN A 135 13.52 -0.80 -7.44
N SER A 136 13.80 0.47 -7.14
CA SER A 136 12.80 1.40 -6.59
C SER A 136 11.59 1.56 -7.51
N ILE A 137 10.41 1.77 -6.91
CA ILE A 137 9.17 2.03 -7.66
C ILE A 137 9.31 3.35 -8.42
N ILE A 138 8.90 3.37 -9.68
CA ILE A 138 8.90 4.58 -10.52
C ILE A 138 8.03 5.65 -9.86
N GLY A 139 8.54 6.89 -9.78
CA GLY A 139 7.86 8.03 -9.15
C GLY A 139 7.94 8.06 -7.63
N ASP A 140 8.67 7.14 -6.99
CA ASP A 140 8.89 7.21 -5.54
C ASP A 140 9.87 8.34 -5.20
N LYS A 141 9.36 9.40 -4.54
CA LYS A 141 10.15 10.57 -4.14
C LYS A 141 10.98 10.34 -2.87
N LYS A 142 10.72 9.25 -2.14
CA LYS A 142 11.37 8.99 -0.86
C LYS A 142 12.36 7.83 -0.92
N TYR A 143 12.02 6.77 -1.64
CA TYR A 143 12.82 5.57 -1.78
C TYR A 143 13.23 5.45 -3.25
N ASN A 144 14.24 6.19 -3.63
CA ASN A 144 14.76 6.22 -4.99
C ASN A 144 16.27 6.04 -4.97
N SER A 145 16.78 5.10 -5.77
CA SER A 145 18.21 4.82 -5.93
C SER A 145 18.89 5.74 -6.96
N THR A 146 18.10 6.44 -7.77
CA THR A 146 18.64 7.31 -8.82
C THR A 146 18.43 8.78 -8.45
N ASN A 147 19.52 9.55 -8.34
CA ASN A 147 19.51 11.01 -8.23
C ASN A 147 19.02 11.70 -9.52
N ASN A 148 18.30 11.01 -10.40
CA ASN A 148 17.82 11.54 -11.66
C ASN A 148 16.61 12.46 -11.42
N SER A 149 16.83 13.75 -11.50
CA SER A 149 15.82 14.82 -11.41
C SER A 149 14.64 14.67 -12.41
N LYS A 150 14.83 13.93 -13.51
CA LYS A 150 13.77 13.63 -14.48
C LYS A 150 12.65 12.73 -13.95
N ILE A 151 12.87 11.99 -12.85
CA ILE A 151 11.87 11.08 -12.24
C ILE A 151 10.98 11.82 -11.23
N SER A 152 11.37 13.01 -10.78
CA SER A 152 10.66 13.76 -9.73
C SER A 152 9.23 14.19 -10.12
N ASN A 153 8.92 14.22 -11.40
CA ASN A 153 7.61 14.67 -11.93
C ASN A 153 6.63 13.53 -12.21
N LYS A 154 7.02 12.27 -12.02
CA LYS A 154 6.10 11.14 -12.21
C LYS A 154 5.32 10.85 -10.94
N ASN A 155 4.08 10.38 -11.08
CA ASN A 155 3.30 9.84 -9.99
C ASN A 155 3.91 8.51 -9.51
N LEU A 156 3.70 8.18 -8.24
CA LEU A 156 4.13 6.90 -7.68
C LEU A 156 3.39 5.75 -8.40
N MET A 157 4.10 4.91 -9.12
CA MET A 157 3.54 3.75 -9.82
C MET A 157 3.35 2.58 -8.87
N LEU A 158 2.55 2.80 -7.83
CA LEU A 158 2.09 1.80 -6.87
C LEU A 158 0.57 1.93 -6.73
N HIS A 159 -0.14 0.84 -7.02
CA HIS A 159 -1.59 0.81 -7.07
C HIS A 159 -2.16 -0.33 -6.21
N SER A 160 -3.05 -0.04 -5.27
CA SER A 160 -3.82 -1.02 -4.51
C SER A 160 -4.91 -1.58 -5.42
N TYR A 161 -4.58 -2.63 -6.18
CA TYR A 161 -5.42 -3.19 -7.22
C TYR A 161 -6.65 -3.91 -6.67
N GLU A 162 -6.45 -4.77 -5.65
CA GLU A 162 -7.53 -5.60 -5.14
C GLU A 162 -7.43 -5.76 -3.63
N ILE A 163 -8.59 -5.75 -2.96
CA ILE A 163 -8.76 -6.13 -1.56
C ILE A 163 -9.84 -7.19 -1.46
N LYS A 164 -9.52 -8.31 -0.77
CA LYS A 164 -10.43 -9.42 -0.49
C LYS A 164 -10.50 -9.71 0.99
N PHE A 165 -11.68 -9.99 1.49
CA PHE A 165 -11.92 -10.49 2.85
C PHE A 165 -13.25 -11.25 2.93
N LYS A 166 -13.50 -11.89 4.09
CA LYS A 166 -14.70 -12.67 4.37
C LYS A 166 -15.34 -12.18 5.67
N ILE A 167 -16.64 -11.98 5.66
CA ILE A 167 -17.45 -11.65 6.84
C ILE A 167 -18.66 -12.58 6.80
N ASN A 168 -18.91 -13.31 7.88
CA ASN A 168 -20.05 -14.25 8.03
C ASN A 168 -20.23 -15.13 6.79
N GLU A 169 -19.15 -15.86 6.40
CA GLU A 169 -19.07 -16.74 5.24
C GLU A 169 -19.20 -16.05 3.87
N LYS A 170 -19.62 -14.79 3.82
CA LYS A 170 -19.72 -14.00 2.59
C LYS A 170 -18.36 -13.44 2.19
N LYS A 171 -17.94 -13.68 0.93
CA LYS A 171 -16.72 -13.14 0.34
C LYS A 171 -16.97 -11.75 -0.23
N TYR A 172 -16.08 -10.82 0.04
CA TYR A 172 -16.06 -9.47 -0.52
C TYR A 172 -14.78 -9.28 -1.31
N THR A 173 -14.92 -8.79 -2.53
CA THR A 173 -13.80 -8.47 -3.43
C THR A 173 -14.03 -7.10 -4.03
N PHE A 174 -13.06 -6.22 -3.86
CA PHE A 174 -13.06 -4.87 -4.43
C PHE A 174 -11.83 -4.69 -5.31
N ARG A 175 -12.02 -4.13 -6.50
CA ARG A 175 -10.95 -3.84 -7.46
C ARG A 175 -11.02 -2.39 -7.92
N ALA A 176 -9.86 -1.83 -8.21
CA ALA A 176 -9.71 -0.54 -8.87
C ALA A 176 -8.81 -0.72 -10.09
N THR A 177 -9.22 -0.21 -11.23
CA THR A 177 -8.38 -0.18 -12.43
C THR A 177 -7.21 0.77 -12.21
N PRO A 178 -5.97 0.40 -12.55
CA PRO A 178 -4.84 1.32 -12.54
C PRO A 178 -5.11 2.53 -13.45
N PRO A 179 -4.63 3.73 -13.07
CA PRO A 179 -4.76 4.94 -13.88
C PRO A 179 -3.94 4.86 -15.17
#